data_5bf9b21daf83ebb205c0b148cd100e34
#
_entry.id   5bf9b21daf83ebb205c0b148cd100e34
#
_cell.length_a   1.000
_cell.length_b   1.000
_cell.length_c   1.000
_cell.angle_alpha   90.00
_cell.angle_beta   90.00
_cell.angle_gamma   90.00
#
_symmetry.space_group_name_H-M   'P 1'
#
loop_
_entity.id
_entity.type
_entity.pdbx_description
1 polymer ?
#
loop_
_entity_poly.entity_id
_entity_poly.type
_entity_poly.pdbx_seq_one_letter_code
_entity_poly.pdbx_strand_id
1 'polypeptide(L)'
;EMRRCLVGSEMCIRDRPSLTLEIIEWARASGFKVTAAGKGTKYLPEYHYSTPKTVWDHYGLTSDEAEKAGMNSKMFNSFLDGTKSSLEMSAIANASGLNVPNTGLLFPPCGMDDLASLLKEKNKGGILEKNEQVEVVSSLERDGRPVFKDLRWGVYAVLQAPNDYAASCFKQYGMNTDQSGEFSAMYKPFHLIGMELNTSIFSAALLKLPTGQTK
;
A
#
# COMPACT_ATOMS: atom_id res chain seq x y z
N GLU A 1 -12.70 25.52 -5.87
CA GLU A 1 -13.13 24.17 -5.37
C GLU A 1 -12.39 23.03 -6.07
N MET A 2 -12.33 23.02 -7.40
CA MET A 2 -11.59 22.00 -8.17
C MET A 2 -10.10 21.91 -7.79
N ARG A 3 -9.44 23.04 -7.46
CA ARG A 3 -8.03 23.06 -7.01
C ARG A 3 -7.84 22.42 -5.64
N ARG A 4 -8.77 22.53 -4.69
CA ARG A 4 -8.68 21.87 -3.37
C ARG A 4 -8.81 20.35 -3.49
N CYS A 5 -9.62 19.84 -4.39
CA CYS A 5 -9.80 18.43 -4.66
C CYS A 5 -8.57 17.77 -5.29
N LEU A 6 -8.00 18.42 -6.30
CA LEU A 6 -6.77 17.97 -6.96
C LEU A 6 -5.60 17.96 -5.99
N VAL A 7 -5.45 18.98 -5.15
CA VAL A 7 -4.38 19.08 -4.15
C VAL A 7 -4.45 17.93 -3.14
N GLY A 8 -5.64 17.59 -2.63
CA GLY A 8 -5.79 16.47 -1.68
C GLY A 8 -5.48 15.11 -2.32
N SER A 9 -5.92 14.88 -3.55
CA SER A 9 -5.63 13.65 -4.29
C SER A 9 -4.15 13.54 -4.67
N GLU A 10 -3.54 14.62 -5.14
CA GLU A 10 -2.11 14.67 -5.47
C GLU A 10 -1.21 14.46 -4.25
N MET A 11 -1.56 15.02 -3.10
CA MET A 11 -0.79 14.81 -1.87
C MET A 11 -0.74 13.33 -1.49
N CYS A 12 -1.89 12.65 -1.46
CA CYS A 12 -1.91 11.21 -1.15
C CYS A 12 -1.15 10.35 -2.17
N ILE A 13 -1.22 10.70 -3.47
CA ILE A 13 -0.48 9.99 -4.52
C ILE A 13 1.04 10.17 -4.36
N ARG A 14 1.49 11.25 -3.72
CA ARG A 14 2.91 11.47 -3.43
C ARG A 14 3.34 10.86 -2.11
N ASP A 15 2.54 10.99 -1.05
CA ASP A 15 2.91 10.55 0.30
C ASP A 15 3.09 9.03 0.37
N ARG A 16 2.08 8.25 -0.01
CA ARG A 16 2.14 6.78 0.09
C ARG A 16 3.24 6.14 -0.76
N PRO A 17 3.41 6.48 -2.05
CA PRO A 17 4.55 5.99 -2.81
C PRO A 17 5.89 6.34 -2.15
N SER A 18 6.09 7.56 -1.67
CA SER A 18 7.34 7.96 -1.01
C SER A 18 7.63 7.13 0.23
N LEU A 19 6.63 6.94 1.10
CA LEU A 19 6.78 6.13 2.31
C LEU A 19 7.05 4.66 2.00
N THR A 20 6.38 4.12 0.97
CA THR A 20 6.63 2.75 0.52
C THR A 20 8.06 2.60 -0.02
N LEU A 21 8.52 3.57 -0.81
CA LEU A 21 9.87 3.59 -1.36
C LEU A 21 10.93 3.70 -0.27
N GLU A 22 10.71 4.48 0.79
CA GLU A 22 11.63 4.52 1.95
C GLU A 22 11.82 3.13 2.57
N ILE A 23 10.74 2.36 2.75
CA ILE A 23 10.83 1.00 3.30
C ILE A 23 11.56 0.08 2.32
N ILE A 24 11.28 0.18 1.02
CA ILE A 24 11.95 -0.60 -0.03
C ILE A 24 13.44 -0.30 -0.08
N GLU A 25 13.81 0.97 -0.06
CA GLU A 25 15.22 1.41 -0.10
C GLU A 25 15.99 0.95 1.14
N TRP A 26 15.40 1.13 2.32
CA TRP A 26 15.96 0.61 3.55
C TRP A 26 16.19 -0.90 3.48
N ALA A 27 15.21 -1.65 3.02
CA ALA A 27 15.30 -3.09 2.92
C ALA A 27 16.43 -3.54 1.98
N ARG A 28 16.50 -2.95 0.80
CA ARG A 28 17.55 -3.25 -0.20
C ARG A 28 18.94 -2.84 0.28
N ALA A 29 19.07 -1.67 0.90
CA ALA A 29 20.33 -1.20 1.48
C ALA A 29 20.81 -2.12 2.63
N SER A 30 19.87 -2.74 3.33
CA SER A 30 20.14 -3.73 4.38
C SER A 30 20.40 -5.15 3.85
N GLY A 31 20.34 -5.35 2.52
CA GLY A 31 20.61 -6.64 1.88
C GLY A 31 19.42 -7.59 1.80
N PHE A 32 18.20 -7.12 2.12
CA PHE A 32 16.98 -7.93 2.00
C PHE A 32 16.40 -7.86 0.58
N LYS A 33 15.80 -8.95 0.13
CA LYS A 33 14.93 -8.92 -1.04
C LYS A 33 13.56 -8.39 -0.65
N VAL A 34 12.99 -7.51 -1.48
CA VAL A 34 11.61 -7.05 -1.33
C VAL A 34 10.71 -7.94 -2.19
N THR A 35 9.93 -8.80 -1.55
CA THR A 35 9.04 -9.75 -2.23
C THR A 35 7.76 -9.08 -2.71
N ALA A 36 7.22 -8.20 -1.88
CA ALA A 36 6.04 -7.40 -2.19
C ALA A 36 6.12 -6.04 -1.52
N ALA A 37 5.51 -5.03 -2.12
CA ALA A 37 5.32 -3.75 -1.46
C ALA A 37 4.01 -3.08 -1.93
N GLY A 38 3.47 -2.23 -1.09
CA GLY A 38 2.25 -1.52 -1.42
C GLY A 38 1.58 -0.85 -0.24
N LYS A 39 0.26 -0.80 -0.30
CA LYS A 39 -0.56 -0.11 0.70
C LYS A 39 -1.81 -0.89 1.09
N GLY A 40 -2.48 -0.42 2.15
CA GLY A 40 -3.83 -0.83 2.47
C GLY A 40 -4.90 0.11 1.90
N THR A 41 -6.12 -0.40 1.77
CA THR A 41 -7.31 0.37 1.39
C THR A 41 -8.59 -0.31 1.90
N LYS A 42 -9.69 0.41 1.94
CA LYS A 42 -11.03 -0.18 2.12
C LYS A 42 -11.47 -0.73 0.77
N TYR A 43 -11.67 -2.04 0.67
CA TYR A 43 -12.02 -2.65 -0.60
C TYR A 43 -12.95 -3.86 -0.44
N LEU A 44 -13.96 -3.90 -1.31
CA LEU A 44 -14.80 -5.06 -1.63
C LEU A 44 -14.93 -5.15 -3.16
N PRO A 45 -15.13 -6.33 -3.75
CA PRO A 45 -15.22 -6.49 -5.21
C PRO A 45 -16.28 -5.60 -5.87
N GLU A 46 -17.42 -5.39 -5.22
CA GLU A 46 -18.48 -4.52 -5.71
C GLU A 46 -18.08 -3.04 -5.80
N TYR A 47 -17.07 -2.61 -5.08
CA TYR A 47 -16.61 -1.21 -5.11
C TYR A 47 -16.01 -0.80 -6.46
N HIS A 48 -15.53 -1.75 -7.26
CA HIS A 48 -15.09 -1.46 -8.63
C HIS A 48 -16.21 -0.88 -9.51
N TYR A 49 -17.45 -1.16 -9.19
CA TYR A 49 -18.61 -0.65 -9.92
C TYR A 49 -19.17 0.65 -9.32
N SER A 50 -18.54 1.17 -8.27
CA SER A 50 -18.94 2.43 -7.65
C SER A 50 -18.76 3.61 -8.62
N THR A 51 -19.66 4.56 -8.53
CA THR A 51 -19.66 5.79 -9.31
C THR A 51 -19.73 7.00 -8.37
N PRO A 52 -19.40 8.21 -8.85
CA PRO A 52 -19.58 9.42 -8.04
C PRO A 52 -21.02 9.67 -7.55
N LYS A 53 -22.02 8.97 -8.12
CA LYS A 53 -23.42 9.05 -7.69
C LYS A 53 -23.74 8.06 -6.57
N THR A 54 -23.09 6.90 -6.55
CA THR A 54 -23.35 5.81 -5.60
C THR A 54 -22.35 5.71 -4.47
N VAL A 55 -21.28 6.50 -4.53
CA VAL A 55 -20.14 6.42 -3.60
C VAL A 55 -20.55 6.61 -2.14
N TRP A 56 -21.52 7.47 -1.87
CA TRP A 56 -21.94 7.81 -0.52
C TRP A 56 -22.64 6.66 0.21
N ASP A 57 -23.33 5.79 -0.53
CA ASP A 57 -23.94 4.58 0.03
C ASP A 57 -22.89 3.68 0.69
N HIS A 58 -21.70 3.58 0.10
CA HIS A 58 -20.57 2.81 0.65
C HIS A 58 -19.90 3.46 1.87
N TYR A 59 -20.13 4.76 2.09
CA TYR A 59 -19.65 5.49 3.27
C TYR A 59 -20.73 5.67 4.34
N GLY A 60 -21.99 5.28 4.06
CA GLY A 60 -23.12 5.48 4.97
C GLY A 60 -23.51 6.95 5.13
N LEU A 61 -23.33 7.74 4.08
CA LEU A 61 -23.62 9.17 4.02
C LEU A 61 -24.70 9.46 2.97
N THR A 62 -25.47 10.50 3.18
CA THR A 62 -26.31 11.07 2.13
C THR A 62 -25.53 12.07 1.28
N SER A 63 -25.98 12.30 0.05
CA SER A 63 -25.37 13.30 -0.83
C SER A 63 -25.37 14.71 -0.20
N ASP A 64 -26.44 15.05 0.51
CA ASP A 64 -26.60 16.35 1.17
C ASP A 64 -25.61 16.55 2.33
N GLU A 65 -25.38 15.50 3.13
CA GLU A 65 -24.39 15.53 4.21
C GLU A 65 -22.98 15.68 3.65
N ALA A 66 -22.67 14.96 2.58
CA ALA A 66 -21.37 15.03 1.92
C ALA A 66 -21.12 16.41 1.28
N GLU A 67 -22.14 17.00 0.65
CA GLU A 67 -22.07 18.34 0.05
C GLU A 67 -21.87 19.43 1.12
N LYS A 68 -22.64 19.38 2.21
CA LYS A 68 -22.48 20.30 3.37
C LYS A 68 -21.08 20.19 4.00
N ALA A 69 -20.49 19.01 4.03
CA ALA A 69 -19.13 18.78 4.50
C ALA A 69 -18.05 19.15 3.46
N GLY A 70 -18.41 19.63 2.27
CA GLY A 70 -17.49 19.98 1.20
C GLY A 70 -16.75 18.80 0.59
N MET A 71 -17.30 17.60 0.70
CA MET A 71 -16.69 16.37 0.16
C MET A 71 -16.88 16.28 -1.36
N ASN A 72 -15.87 15.76 -2.06
CA ASN A 72 -15.94 15.59 -3.51
C ASN A 72 -16.20 14.12 -3.87
N SER A 73 -17.34 13.83 -4.46
CA SER A 73 -17.76 12.49 -4.82
C SER A 73 -16.81 11.77 -5.79
N LYS A 74 -16.21 12.49 -6.75
CA LYS A 74 -15.24 11.90 -7.70
C LYS A 74 -13.97 11.45 -6.98
N MET A 75 -13.48 12.28 -6.04
CA MET A 75 -12.31 11.95 -5.23
C MET A 75 -12.58 10.74 -4.34
N PHE A 76 -13.69 10.74 -3.61
CA PHE A 76 -14.06 9.62 -2.74
C PHE A 76 -14.32 8.34 -3.53
N ASN A 77 -14.91 8.43 -4.72
CA ASN A 77 -15.09 7.29 -5.61
C ASN A 77 -13.75 6.68 -6.02
N SER A 78 -12.76 7.50 -6.36
CA SER A 78 -11.43 6.99 -6.75
C SER A 78 -10.70 6.20 -5.66
N PHE A 79 -11.13 6.34 -4.40
CA PHE A 79 -10.60 5.54 -3.29
C PHE A 79 -11.20 4.14 -3.25
N LEU A 80 -12.41 3.96 -3.77
CA LEU A 80 -13.15 2.69 -3.77
C LEU A 80 -12.98 1.91 -5.06
N ASP A 81 -13.09 2.58 -6.21
CA ASP A 81 -13.13 1.93 -7.53
C ASP A 81 -11.76 1.39 -8.01
N GLY A 82 -10.71 1.57 -7.23
CA GLY A 82 -9.37 1.11 -7.55
C GLY A 82 -8.51 2.11 -8.33
N THR A 83 -9.07 3.20 -8.87
CA THR A 83 -8.34 4.19 -9.67
C THR A 83 -7.13 4.76 -8.92
N LYS A 84 -7.33 5.25 -7.70
CA LYS A 84 -6.24 5.79 -6.88
C LYS A 84 -5.21 4.72 -6.53
N SER A 85 -5.66 3.52 -6.20
CA SER A 85 -4.77 2.40 -5.88
C SER A 85 -3.88 2.04 -7.05
N SER A 86 -4.43 1.98 -8.25
CA SER A 86 -3.68 1.69 -9.49
C SER A 86 -2.61 2.75 -9.77
N LEU A 87 -2.94 4.03 -9.61
CA LEU A 87 -1.98 5.13 -9.80
C LEU A 87 -0.83 5.07 -8.79
N GLU A 88 -1.14 4.85 -7.51
CA GLU A 88 -0.12 4.73 -6.46
C GLU A 88 0.79 3.51 -6.67
N MET A 89 0.23 2.35 -7.05
CA MET A 89 1.01 1.15 -7.33
C MET A 89 1.86 1.29 -8.59
N SER A 90 1.37 1.96 -9.62
CA SER A 90 2.15 2.27 -10.83
C SER A 90 3.34 3.19 -10.51
N ALA A 91 3.13 4.18 -9.63
CA ALA A 91 4.22 5.06 -9.19
C ALA A 91 5.30 4.28 -8.43
N ILE A 92 4.89 3.38 -7.49
CA ILE A 92 5.83 2.54 -6.74
C ILE A 92 6.57 1.58 -7.69
N ALA A 93 5.86 0.90 -8.59
CA ALA A 93 6.47 -0.02 -9.53
C ALA A 93 7.51 0.68 -10.43
N ASN A 94 7.17 1.84 -10.98
CA ASN A 94 8.08 2.62 -11.82
C ASN A 94 9.34 3.10 -11.07
N ALA A 95 9.18 3.55 -9.83
CA ALA A 95 10.28 4.08 -9.05
C ALA A 95 11.16 3.00 -8.41
N SER A 96 10.59 1.81 -8.11
CA SER A 96 11.30 0.73 -7.43
C SER A 96 11.75 -0.41 -8.35
N GLY A 97 11.20 -0.48 -9.57
CA GLY A 97 11.39 -1.61 -10.48
C GLY A 97 10.64 -2.89 -10.06
N LEU A 98 9.70 -2.80 -9.10
CA LEU A 98 8.85 -3.94 -8.75
C LEU A 98 7.89 -4.26 -9.89
N ASN A 99 7.56 -5.54 -10.03
CA ASN A 99 6.63 -6.02 -11.03
C ASN A 99 5.19 -5.61 -10.75
N VAL A 100 4.41 -5.44 -11.82
CA VAL A 100 2.96 -5.34 -11.75
C VAL A 100 2.35 -6.71 -12.07
N PRO A 101 1.31 -7.17 -11.34
CA PRO A 101 0.64 -8.43 -11.63
C PRO A 101 -0.05 -8.39 -13.00
N ASN A 102 0.04 -9.50 -13.77
CA ASN A 102 -0.54 -9.55 -15.11
C ASN A 102 -2.07 -9.53 -15.09
N THR A 103 -2.67 -10.11 -14.05
CA THR A 103 -4.13 -10.20 -13.87
C THR A 103 -4.74 -8.99 -13.15
N GLY A 104 -3.91 -7.99 -12.81
CA GLY A 104 -4.31 -6.85 -11.99
C GLY A 104 -4.15 -7.10 -10.50
N LEU A 105 -4.34 -6.04 -9.71
CA LEU A 105 -4.25 -6.08 -8.26
C LEU A 105 -5.36 -6.95 -7.65
N LEU A 106 -5.03 -7.78 -6.69
CA LEU A 106 -5.94 -8.77 -6.09
C LEU A 106 -6.74 -8.20 -4.91
N PHE A 107 -6.22 -7.20 -4.23
CA PHE A 107 -6.82 -6.62 -3.02
C PHE A 107 -7.19 -7.68 -1.96
N PRO A 108 -6.28 -8.59 -1.58
CA PRO A 108 -6.61 -9.60 -0.59
C PRO A 108 -6.92 -8.97 0.77
N PRO A 109 -7.89 -9.51 1.52
CA PRO A 109 -8.03 -9.21 2.94
C PRO A 109 -6.73 -9.57 3.66
N CYS A 110 -6.14 -8.61 4.40
CA CYS A 110 -4.87 -8.86 5.07
C CYS A 110 -4.65 -7.89 6.22
N GLY A 111 -4.37 -8.43 7.38
CA GLY A 111 -3.89 -7.69 8.54
C GLY A 111 -2.37 -7.51 8.53
N MET A 112 -1.87 -6.62 9.39
CA MET A 112 -0.43 -6.36 9.50
C MET A 112 0.37 -7.61 9.87
N ASP A 113 -0.22 -8.50 10.67
CA ASP A 113 0.43 -9.72 11.14
C ASP A 113 0.51 -10.80 10.04
N ASP A 114 -0.34 -10.71 9.01
CA ASP A 114 -0.47 -11.72 7.95
C ASP A 114 0.34 -11.37 6.67
N LEU A 115 0.87 -10.15 6.58
CA LEU A 115 1.57 -9.65 5.39
C LEU A 115 2.65 -10.62 4.89
N ALA A 116 3.53 -11.08 5.80
CA ALA A 116 4.65 -11.96 5.46
C ALA A 116 4.20 -13.35 5.00
N SER A 117 3.10 -13.84 5.54
CA SER A 117 2.55 -15.16 5.21
C SER A 117 1.80 -15.16 3.88
N LEU A 118 1.08 -14.08 3.59
CA LEU A 118 0.20 -13.97 2.44
C LEU A 118 0.91 -13.47 1.18
N LEU A 119 1.75 -12.42 1.32
CA LEU A 119 2.29 -11.68 0.19
C LEU A 119 3.68 -12.20 -0.24
N LYS A 120 3.73 -13.45 -0.58
CA LYS A 120 4.85 -14.17 -1.19
C LYS A 120 4.34 -15.00 -2.36
N GLU A 121 5.25 -15.55 -3.16
CA GLU A 121 4.90 -16.35 -4.34
C GLU A 121 4.05 -17.58 -3.98
N LYS A 122 3.20 -17.99 -4.91
CA LYS A 122 2.34 -19.20 -4.78
C LYS A 122 3.12 -20.46 -4.47
N ASN A 123 4.30 -20.65 -5.07
CA ASN A 123 5.18 -21.79 -4.82
C ASN A 123 5.76 -21.84 -3.40
N LYS A 124 5.73 -20.70 -2.69
CA LYS A 124 6.13 -20.57 -1.28
C LYS A 124 4.95 -20.49 -0.32
N GLY A 125 3.75 -20.80 -0.81
CA GLY A 125 2.52 -20.82 -0.01
C GLY A 125 1.82 -19.47 0.14
N GLY A 126 2.17 -18.48 -0.67
CA GLY A 126 1.52 -17.17 -0.75
C GLY A 126 0.53 -17.07 -1.92
N ILE A 127 0.19 -15.84 -2.29
CA ILE A 127 -0.80 -15.56 -3.35
C ILE A 127 -0.24 -14.86 -4.58
N LEU A 128 1.01 -14.38 -4.54
CA LEU A 128 1.58 -13.58 -5.62
C LEU A 128 1.92 -14.44 -6.84
N GLU A 129 1.69 -13.86 -8.02
CA GLU A 129 2.05 -14.49 -9.30
C GLU A 129 3.56 -14.43 -9.55
N LYS A 130 4.20 -13.38 -9.10
CA LYS A 130 5.62 -13.08 -9.30
C LYS A 130 6.24 -12.65 -7.98
N ASN A 131 7.53 -12.87 -7.87
CA ASN A 131 8.35 -12.24 -6.85
C ASN A 131 8.55 -10.74 -7.19
N GLU A 132 8.87 -9.94 -6.19
CA GLU A 132 9.11 -8.50 -6.36
C GLU A 132 7.91 -7.78 -7.02
N GLN A 133 6.71 -7.94 -6.44
CA GLN A 133 5.45 -7.47 -7.00
C GLN A 133 4.80 -6.38 -6.13
N VAL A 134 4.18 -5.38 -6.76
CA VAL A 134 3.29 -4.44 -6.05
C VAL A 134 1.93 -5.07 -5.81
N GLU A 135 1.33 -4.82 -4.63
CA GLU A 135 -0.02 -5.28 -4.31
C GLU A 135 -0.71 -4.33 -3.32
N VAL A 136 -2.03 -4.32 -3.34
CA VAL A 136 -2.88 -3.56 -2.41
C VAL A 136 -3.63 -4.53 -1.53
N VAL A 137 -3.61 -4.30 -0.21
CA VAL A 137 -4.35 -5.15 0.75
C VAL A 137 -5.65 -4.48 1.18
N SER A 138 -6.70 -5.30 1.35
CA SER A 138 -8.01 -4.85 1.81
C SER A 138 -8.08 -4.81 3.33
N SER A 139 -8.70 -3.76 3.87
CA SER A 139 -9.09 -3.66 5.28
C SER A 139 -10.42 -4.34 5.60
N LEU A 140 -11.07 -4.92 4.61
CA LEU A 140 -12.33 -5.65 4.76
C LEU A 140 -12.16 -7.08 4.28
N GLU A 141 -12.73 -8.00 5.02
CA GLU A 141 -13.00 -9.37 4.57
C GLU A 141 -13.99 -9.36 3.40
N ARG A 142 -14.07 -10.45 2.63
CA ARG A 142 -14.96 -10.53 1.47
C ARG A 142 -16.46 -10.46 1.82
N ASP A 143 -16.81 -10.71 3.08
CA ASP A 143 -18.15 -10.54 3.64
C ASP A 143 -18.41 -9.16 4.26
N GLY A 144 -17.47 -8.23 4.14
CA GLY A 144 -17.57 -6.85 4.62
C GLY A 144 -17.16 -6.64 6.08
N ARG A 145 -16.80 -7.68 6.82
CA ARG A 145 -16.26 -7.53 8.19
C ARG A 145 -14.90 -6.84 8.16
N PRO A 146 -14.57 -6.02 9.18
CA PRO A 146 -13.22 -5.46 9.31
C PRO A 146 -12.16 -6.55 9.49
N VAL A 147 -11.03 -6.41 8.81
CA VAL A 147 -9.84 -7.23 9.04
C VAL A 147 -9.20 -6.80 10.36
N PHE A 148 -8.79 -7.78 11.17
CA PHE A 148 -8.07 -7.50 12.43
C PHE A 148 -6.69 -6.88 12.13
N LYS A 149 -6.36 -5.81 12.83
CA LYS A 149 -5.12 -5.04 12.61
C LYS A 149 -4.92 -4.66 11.13
N ASP A 150 -5.96 -4.18 10.48
CA ASP A 150 -5.90 -3.77 9.08
C ASP A 150 -4.87 -2.66 8.82
N LEU A 151 -4.49 -2.50 7.56
CA LEU A 151 -3.53 -1.51 7.11
C LEU A 151 -4.18 -0.42 6.24
N ARG A 152 -5.46 -0.13 6.41
CA ARG A 152 -6.24 0.78 5.54
C ARG A 152 -5.52 2.09 5.23
N TRP A 153 -4.86 2.68 6.22
CA TRP A 153 -4.22 3.99 6.11
C TRP A 153 -2.71 3.91 5.85
N GLY A 154 -2.15 2.72 5.84
CA GLY A 154 -0.72 2.49 5.86
C GLY A 154 -0.13 2.00 4.55
N VAL A 155 1.17 1.74 4.64
CA VAL A 155 2.02 1.19 3.58
C VAL A 155 2.89 0.06 4.16
N TYR A 156 3.37 -0.83 3.29
CA TYR A 156 4.16 -1.98 3.70
C TYR A 156 5.19 -2.40 2.65
N ALA A 157 6.18 -3.17 3.08
CA ALA A 157 7.02 -4.02 2.25
C ALA A 157 7.25 -5.37 2.93
N VAL A 158 7.13 -6.44 2.16
CA VAL A 158 7.45 -7.81 2.60
C VAL A 158 8.87 -8.14 2.18
N LEU A 159 9.63 -8.65 3.12
CA LEU A 159 11.06 -8.88 3.03
C LEU A 159 11.34 -10.38 3.04
N GLN A 160 12.29 -10.82 2.21
CA GLN A 160 12.85 -12.16 2.27
C GLN A 160 14.29 -12.07 2.80
N ALA A 161 14.61 -12.89 3.78
CA ALA A 161 15.96 -13.01 4.33
C ALA A 161 16.90 -13.58 3.26
N PRO A 162 18.12 -13.02 3.10
CA PRO A 162 19.08 -13.52 2.13
C PRO A 162 19.75 -14.85 2.54
N ASN A 163 19.69 -15.21 3.82
CA ASN A 163 20.28 -16.43 4.39
C ASN A 163 19.66 -16.77 5.75
N ASP A 164 20.00 -17.95 6.28
CA ASP A 164 19.47 -18.46 7.55
C ASP A 164 19.80 -17.58 8.76
N TYR A 165 20.96 -16.94 8.76
CA TYR A 165 21.34 -16.01 9.83
C TYR A 165 20.39 -14.82 9.89
N ALA A 166 20.13 -14.19 8.75
CA ALA A 166 19.18 -13.08 8.68
C ALA A 166 17.76 -13.51 9.04
N ALA A 167 17.33 -14.70 8.63
CA ALA A 167 16.04 -15.30 9.02
C ALA A 167 15.95 -15.50 10.54
N SER A 168 17.02 -16.00 11.17
CA SER A 168 17.07 -16.15 12.63
C SER A 168 16.99 -14.80 13.35
N CYS A 169 17.61 -13.76 12.79
CA CYS A 169 17.52 -12.39 13.32
C CYS A 169 16.09 -11.84 13.32
N PHE A 170 15.29 -12.11 12.28
CA PHE A 170 13.89 -11.69 12.26
C PHE A 170 13.14 -12.16 13.50
N LYS A 171 13.28 -13.45 13.87
CA LYS A 171 12.65 -14.03 15.06
C LYS A 171 13.23 -13.46 16.34
N GLN A 172 14.57 -13.40 16.42
CA GLN A 172 15.26 -12.95 17.63
C GLN A 172 14.93 -11.51 18.02
N TYR A 173 14.74 -10.64 17.02
CA TYR A 173 14.39 -9.24 17.23
C TYR A 173 12.88 -8.97 17.23
N GLY A 174 12.05 -10.01 17.24
CA GLY A 174 10.60 -9.89 17.41
C GLY A 174 9.86 -9.34 16.20
N MET A 175 10.40 -9.50 15.01
CA MET A 175 9.68 -9.17 13.78
C MET A 175 8.62 -10.23 13.50
N ASN A 176 7.46 -9.80 12.99
CA ASN A 176 6.43 -10.72 12.52
C ASN A 176 6.94 -11.48 11.29
N THR A 177 7.04 -12.81 11.41
CA THR A 177 7.50 -13.67 10.34
C THR A 177 6.40 -14.63 9.88
N ASP A 178 6.55 -15.18 8.68
CA ASP A 178 5.80 -16.35 8.28
C ASP A 178 6.25 -17.60 9.06
N GLN A 179 5.60 -18.74 8.82
CA GLN A 179 5.92 -19.99 9.54
C GLN A 179 7.37 -20.46 9.30
N SER A 180 7.92 -20.21 8.11
CA SER A 180 9.31 -20.60 7.79
C SER A 180 10.32 -19.72 8.53
N GLY A 181 9.96 -18.48 8.84
CA GLY A 181 10.87 -17.46 9.35
C GLY A 181 11.73 -16.81 8.27
N GLU A 182 11.57 -17.21 7.01
CA GLU A 182 12.30 -16.65 5.87
C GLU A 182 11.75 -15.27 5.45
N PHE A 183 10.44 -15.06 5.67
CA PHE A 183 9.76 -13.83 5.29
C PHE A 183 9.35 -13.01 6.51
N SER A 184 9.47 -11.71 6.40
CA SER A 184 8.99 -10.74 7.38
C SER A 184 8.37 -9.53 6.70
N ALA A 185 7.73 -8.65 7.45
CA ALA A 185 7.14 -7.43 6.91
C ALA A 185 7.52 -6.20 7.74
N MET A 186 7.82 -5.12 7.03
CA MET A 186 7.90 -3.77 7.58
C MET A 186 6.70 -2.97 7.10
N TYR A 187 6.12 -2.17 7.99
CA TYR A 187 4.95 -1.37 7.65
C TYR A 187 4.88 -0.09 8.48
N LYS A 188 4.23 0.93 7.90
CA LYS A 188 3.74 2.09 8.62
C LYS A 188 2.21 1.99 8.64
N PRO A 189 1.55 1.90 9.80
CA PRO A 189 0.10 1.64 9.88
C PRO A 189 -0.77 2.81 9.43
N PHE A 190 -0.20 3.99 9.30
CA PHE A 190 -0.87 5.21 8.85
C PHE A 190 0.08 6.08 8.03
N HIS A 191 -0.48 7.07 7.33
CA HIS A 191 0.28 8.19 6.75
C HIS A 191 -0.41 9.50 7.08
N LEU A 192 0.37 10.55 7.24
CA LEU A 192 -0.10 11.88 7.58
C LEU A 192 -0.18 12.74 6.31
N ILE A 193 -1.37 12.81 5.73
CA ILE A 193 -1.62 13.44 4.43
C ILE A 193 -1.08 14.88 4.40
N GLY A 194 -0.18 15.15 3.47
CA GLY A 194 0.46 16.45 3.25
C GLY A 194 1.62 16.77 4.19
N MET A 195 1.72 16.15 5.35
CA MET A 195 2.83 16.37 6.28
C MET A 195 4.09 15.59 5.85
N GLU A 196 3.92 14.42 5.27
CA GLU A 196 5.01 13.54 4.86
C GLU A 196 5.55 13.85 3.46
N LEU A 197 4.94 14.79 2.73
CA LEU A 197 5.47 15.31 1.46
C LEU A 197 6.90 15.87 1.60
N ASN A 198 7.23 16.40 2.77
CA ASN A 198 8.53 16.97 3.03
C ASN A 198 9.66 15.97 2.84
N THR A 199 9.42 14.68 3.05
CA THR A 199 10.42 13.62 2.82
C THR A 199 10.94 13.67 1.38
N SER A 200 10.04 13.65 0.40
CA SER A 200 10.41 13.74 -1.02
C SER A 200 10.96 15.12 -1.41
N ILE A 201 10.36 16.19 -0.86
CA ILE A 201 10.79 17.56 -1.16
C ILE A 201 12.23 17.80 -0.67
N PHE A 202 12.54 17.40 0.54
CA PHE A 202 13.90 17.57 1.10
C PHE A 202 14.92 16.66 0.42
N SER A 203 14.55 15.42 0.08
CA SER A 203 15.41 14.54 -0.70
C SER A 203 15.80 15.20 -2.02
N ALA A 204 14.82 15.68 -2.79
CA ALA A 204 15.08 16.33 -4.07
C ALA A 204 15.76 17.70 -3.94
N ALA A 205 15.31 18.54 -3.00
CA ALA A 205 15.79 19.93 -2.90
C ALA A 205 17.17 20.04 -2.22
N LEU A 206 17.40 19.29 -1.15
CA LEU A 206 18.61 19.40 -0.35
C LEU A 206 19.65 18.36 -0.74
N LEU A 207 19.26 17.10 -0.87
CA LEU A 207 20.19 16.02 -1.17
C LEU A 207 20.41 15.85 -2.69
N LYS A 208 19.57 16.45 -3.54
CA LYS A 208 19.56 16.27 -5.00
C LYS A 208 19.39 14.82 -5.44
N LEU A 209 18.74 14.03 -4.61
CA LEU A 209 18.44 12.62 -4.86
C LEU A 209 16.94 12.44 -5.16
N PRO A 210 16.59 11.62 -6.14
CA PRO A 210 15.18 11.22 -6.33
C PRO A 210 14.73 10.34 -5.16
N THR A 211 13.46 10.42 -4.81
CA THR A 211 12.84 9.43 -3.93
C THR A 211 12.52 8.20 -4.76
N GLY A 212 13.06 7.07 -4.37
CA GLY A 212 13.02 5.83 -5.15
C GLY A 212 14.23 5.72 -6.09
N GLN A 213 15.08 4.76 -5.79
CA GLN A 213 16.19 4.41 -6.68
C GLN A 213 15.76 3.23 -7.54
N THR A 214 15.82 3.41 -8.84
CA THR A 214 15.74 2.28 -9.78
C THR A 214 16.93 1.36 -9.55
N LYS A 215 16.73 0.07 -9.81
CA LYS A 215 17.80 -0.96 -9.76
C LYS A 215 19.03 -0.54 -10.53
#